data_a201948c0a1633260318671a937bc1f2
#
_entry.id   a201948c0a1633260318671a937bc1f2
#
_cell.length_a   1.000
_cell.length_b   1.000
_cell.length_c   1.000
_cell.angle_alpha   90.00
_cell.angle_beta   90.00
_cell.angle_gamma   90.00
#
_symmetry.space_group_name_H-M   'P 1'
#
loop_
_entity.id
_entity.type
_entity.pdbx_description
1 polymer ?
#
loop_
_entity_poly.entity_id
_entity_poly.type
_entity_poly.pdbx_seq_one_letter_code
_entity_poly.pdbx_strand_id
1 'polypeptide(L)'
;MSATIIAVANQKGGTGKTTTCENLGIGLVREGKHVLLVDTDPQASLTIALGYPRPDDLPVTLTDLMTNVMQERPVNPEEAILSHAEDVDLIPASIMLSGLEVSLVNAMSRETVLKQVLESVKSQYDFILLDCMPSIGMLTINALVAADQVLIPVQANYLSAK
;
A
#
# COMPACT_ATOMS: atom_id res chain seq x y z
N MET A 1 -13.33 -9.54 13.47
CA MET A 1 -13.76 -8.55 12.45
C MET A 1 -12.71 -8.50 11.35
N SER A 2 -13.07 -8.13 10.16
CA SER A 2 -12.11 -8.01 9.04
C SER A 2 -11.84 -6.52 8.81
N ALA A 3 -10.57 -6.15 8.53
CA ALA A 3 -10.20 -4.76 8.27
C ALA A 3 -11.01 -4.11 7.14
N THR A 4 -11.27 -2.81 7.26
CA THR A 4 -11.68 -1.99 6.13
C THR A 4 -10.44 -1.56 5.35
N ILE A 5 -10.37 -1.90 4.07
CA ILE A 5 -9.25 -1.54 3.20
C ILE A 5 -9.60 -0.25 2.44
N ILE A 6 -8.76 0.76 2.57
CA ILE A 6 -8.94 2.07 1.94
C ILE A 6 -7.77 2.37 1.01
N ALA A 7 -8.03 2.53 -0.29
CA ALA A 7 -7.03 3.01 -1.23
C ALA A 7 -6.99 4.54 -1.24
N VAL A 8 -5.83 5.12 -1.00
CA VAL A 8 -5.60 6.57 -1.12
C VAL A 8 -5.00 6.82 -2.49
N ALA A 9 -5.83 7.29 -3.42
CA ALA A 9 -5.50 7.34 -4.84
C ALA A 9 -5.90 8.65 -5.50
N ASN A 10 -5.05 9.17 -6.38
CA ASN A 10 -5.34 10.22 -7.34
C ASN A 10 -4.31 10.13 -8.46
N GLN A 11 -4.74 10.24 -9.73
CA GLN A 11 -3.84 10.28 -10.89
C GLN A 11 -2.84 11.44 -10.85
N LYS A 12 -3.23 12.55 -10.22
CA LYS A 12 -2.41 13.74 -10.12
C LYS A 12 -1.37 13.58 -9.02
N GLY A 13 -0.10 13.81 -9.37
CA GLY A 13 0.99 13.90 -8.40
C GLY A 13 0.87 15.15 -7.53
N GLY A 14 1.45 15.09 -6.31
CA GLY A 14 1.49 16.25 -5.41
C GLY A 14 0.15 16.62 -4.78
N THR A 15 -0.83 15.72 -4.74
CA THR A 15 -2.15 15.94 -4.10
C THR A 15 -2.19 15.58 -2.62
N GLY A 16 -1.08 15.15 -2.04
CA GLY A 16 -0.99 14.77 -0.63
C GLY A 16 -1.44 13.35 -0.31
N LYS A 17 -1.35 12.41 -1.27
CA LYS A 17 -1.70 11.00 -1.04
C LYS A 17 -0.90 10.37 0.09
N THR A 18 0.42 10.40 0.02
CA THR A 18 1.32 9.86 1.04
C THR A 18 1.11 10.52 2.39
N THR A 19 1.08 11.86 2.43
CA THR A 19 0.81 12.62 3.67
C THR A 19 -0.54 12.28 4.27
N THR A 20 -1.58 12.15 3.45
CA THR A 20 -2.92 11.75 3.91
C THR A 20 -2.91 10.33 4.47
N CYS A 21 -2.27 9.39 3.78
CA CYS A 21 -2.17 8.01 4.21
C CYS A 21 -1.47 7.88 5.57
N GLU A 22 -0.30 8.52 5.72
CA GLU A 22 0.46 8.54 6.97
C GLU A 22 -0.33 9.15 8.12
N ASN A 23 -0.84 10.38 7.95
CA ASN A 23 -1.54 11.10 9.01
C ASN A 23 -2.88 10.47 9.38
N LEU A 24 -3.63 9.94 8.40
CA LEU A 24 -4.86 9.21 8.67
C LEU A 24 -4.57 7.94 9.46
N GLY A 25 -3.53 7.19 9.09
CA GLY A 25 -3.12 5.97 9.80
C GLY A 25 -2.76 6.25 11.27
N ILE A 26 -1.90 7.23 11.51
CA ILE A 26 -1.51 7.64 12.87
C ILE A 26 -2.73 8.18 13.65
N GLY A 27 -3.60 8.96 13.00
CA GLY A 27 -4.82 9.46 13.62
C GLY A 27 -5.76 8.33 14.08
N LEU A 28 -5.95 7.32 13.26
CA LEU A 28 -6.77 6.14 13.59
C LEU A 28 -6.18 5.34 14.75
N VAL A 29 -4.85 5.19 14.82
CA VAL A 29 -4.19 4.54 15.97
C VAL A 29 -4.45 5.32 17.26
N ARG A 30 -4.38 6.65 17.22
CA ARG A 30 -4.70 7.50 18.39
C ARG A 30 -6.16 7.37 18.85
N GLU A 31 -7.06 6.96 17.96
CA GLU A 31 -8.44 6.58 18.27
C GLU A 31 -8.59 5.09 18.71
N GLY A 32 -7.46 4.42 18.97
CA GLY A 32 -7.45 3.04 19.48
C GLY A 32 -7.67 1.97 18.41
N LYS A 33 -7.40 2.26 17.14
CA LYS A 33 -7.53 1.30 16.03
C LYS A 33 -6.19 0.64 15.71
N HIS A 34 -6.24 -0.62 15.30
CA HIS A 34 -5.09 -1.34 14.74
C HIS A 34 -5.01 -1.04 13.24
N VAL A 35 -3.89 -0.45 12.79
CA VAL A 35 -3.76 0.07 11.43
C VAL A 35 -2.50 -0.48 10.75
N LEU A 36 -2.68 -0.99 9.53
CA LEU A 36 -1.60 -1.34 8.61
C LEU A 36 -1.56 -0.33 7.46
N LEU A 37 -0.40 0.24 7.23
CA LEU A 37 -0.10 1.04 6.04
C LEU A 37 0.61 0.16 5.02
N VAL A 38 0.25 0.27 3.76
CA VAL A 38 0.89 -0.47 2.66
C VAL A 38 1.34 0.52 1.60
N ASP A 39 2.64 0.60 1.41
CA ASP A 39 3.24 1.45 0.36
C ASP A 39 3.22 0.68 -0.97
N THR A 40 2.44 1.16 -1.93
CA THR A 40 2.34 0.55 -3.26
C THR A 40 3.01 1.38 -4.35
N ASP A 41 3.76 2.42 -3.97
CA ASP A 41 4.52 3.26 -4.90
C ASP A 41 5.98 2.81 -4.96
N PRO A 42 6.54 2.49 -6.16
CA PRO A 42 7.96 2.17 -6.32
C PRO A 42 8.92 3.26 -5.81
N GLN A 43 8.47 4.50 -5.70
CA GLN A 43 9.26 5.60 -5.12
C GLN A 43 9.39 5.48 -3.60
N ALA A 44 8.61 4.63 -2.96
CA ALA A 44 8.67 4.32 -1.53
C ALA A 44 8.59 5.56 -0.61
N SER A 45 7.82 6.56 -1.01
CA SER A 45 7.72 7.84 -0.26
C SER A 45 7.13 7.66 1.12
N LEU A 46 6.11 6.81 1.29
CA LEU A 46 5.54 6.48 2.60
C LEU A 46 6.55 5.72 3.47
N THR A 47 7.25 4.76 2.88
CA THR A 47 8.29 3.96 3.55
C THR A 47 9.39 4.87 4.10
N ILE A 48 9.87 5.83 3.28
CA ILE A 48 10.88 6.81 3.70
C ILE A 48 10.34 7.73 4.79
N ALA A 49 9.12 8.25 4.65
CA ALA A 49 8.50 9.13 5.62
C ALA A 49 8.36 8.48 7.01
N LEU A 50 8.12 7.16 7.05
CA LEU A 50 8.04 6.39 8.29
C LEU A 50 9.40 5.93 8.85
N GLY A 51 10.50 6.50 8.37
CA GLY A 51 11.83 6.33 8.98
C GLY A 51 12.72 5.25 8.37
N TYR A 52 12.38 4.77 7.16
CA TYR A 52 13.19 3.79 6.42
C TYR A 52 13.83 4.45 5.19
N PRO A 53 14.94 5.19 5.34
CA PRO A 53 15.50 6.05 4.29
C PRO A 53 16.14 5.26 3.13
N ARG A 54 16.38 3.97 3.30
CA ARG A 54 16.94 3.07 2.29
C ARG A 54 16.02 1.86 2.07
N PRO A 55 14.85 2.07 1.44
CA PRO A 55 13.86 1.01 1.27
C PRO A 55 14.39 -0.18 0.45
N ASP A 56 15.31 0.05 -0.48
CA ASP A 56 15.88 -1.00 -1.33
C ASP A 56 16.83 -1.95 -0.57
N ASP A 57 17.27 -1.56 0.63
CA ASP A 57 18.09 -2.42 1.52
C ASP A 57 17.23 -3.29 2.45
N LEU A 58 15.91 -3.14 2.46
CA LEU A 58 15.02 -3.93 3.31
C LEU A 58 14.97 -5.38 2.82
N PRO A 59 15.03 -6.37 3.74
CA PRO A 59 15.14 -7.79 3.37
C PRO A 59 13.87 -8.33 2.72
N VAL A 60 12.69 -7.85 3.11
CA VAL A 60 11.39 -8.26 2.56
C VAL A 60 10.51 -7.03 2.38
N THR A 61 9.91 -6.90 1.21
CA THR A 61 9.03 -5.79 0.84
C THR A 61 7.75 -6.30 0.20
N LEU A 62 6.84 -5.40 -0.14
CA LEU A 62 5.62 -5.74 -0.87
C LEU A 62 5.92 -6.50 -2.18
N THR A 63 7.05 -6.20 -2.84
CA THR A 63 7.47 -6.91 -4.06
C THR A 63 7.60 -8.41 -3.83
N ASP A 64 8.23 -8.80 -2.73
CA ASP A 64 8.45 -10.22 -2.40
C ASP A 64 7.12 -10.93 -2.15
N LEU A 65 6.23 -10.31 -1.38
CA LEU A 65 4.90 -10.86 -1.08
C LEU A 65 4.06 -11.06 -2.35
N MET A 66 3.99 -10.06 -3.21
CA MET A 66 3.24 -10.14 -4.46
C MET A 66 3.88 -11.14 -5.44
N THR A 67 5.20 -11.22 -5.49
CA THR A 67 5.92 -12.22 -6.30
C THR A 67 5.61 -13.64 -5.84
N ASN A 68 5.54 -13.86 -4.53
CA ASN A 68 5.17 -15.17 -3.99
C ASN A 68 3.74 -15.59 -4.41
N VAL A 69 2.78 -14.68 -4.37
CA VAL A 69 1.42 -14.94 -4.90
C VAL A 69 1.47 -15.34 -6.36
N MET A 70 2.18 -14.57 -7.20
CA MET A 70 2.26 -14.84 -8.65
C MET A 70 2.94 -16.18 -8.97
N GLN A 71 3.82 -16.65 -8.08
CA GLN A 71 4.54 -17.91 -8.22
C GLN A 71 3.90 -19.07 -7.44
N GLU A 72 2.69 -18.87 -6.94
CA GLU A 72 1.95 -19.86 -6.13
C GLU A 72 2.76 -20.38 -4.94
N ARG A 73 3.59 -19.52 -4.36
CA ARG A 73 4.40 -19.81 -3.17
C ARG A 73 3.67 -19.36 -1.90
N PRO A 74 4.02 -19.93 -0.73
CA PRO A 74 3.47 -19.43 0.53
C PRO A 74 3.75 -17.94 0.72
N VAL A 75 2.73 -17.22 1.16
CA VAL A 75 2.82 -15.79 1.46
C VAL A 75 2.80 -15.62 2.97
N ASN A 76 3.83 -14.97 3.50
CA ASN A 76 3.95 -14.66 4.90
C ASN A 76 4.14 -13.14 5.09
N PRO A 77 3.05 -12.35 5.13
CA PRO A 77 3.15 -10.89 5.21
C PRO A 77 3.84 -10.41 6.48
N GLU A 78 3.80 -11.18 7.56
CA GLU A 78 4.46 -10.82 8.83
C GLU A 78 5.98 -10.62 8.68
N GLU A 79 6.60 -11.27 7.69
CA GLU A 79 8.03 -11.07 7.39
C GLU A 79 8.34 -9.68 6.81
N ALA A 80 7.37 -9.03 6.19
CA ALA A 80 7.50 -7.69 5.61
C ALA A 80 6.98 -6.59 6.54
N ILE A 81 6.20 -6.93 7.57
CA ILE A 81 5.59 -5.92 8.46
C ILE A 81 6.65 -5.30 9.35
N LEU A 82 6.73 -3.98 9.29
CA LEU A 82 7.59 -3.14 10.10
C LEU A 82 6.72 -2.33 11.06
N SER A 83 7.03 -2.36 12.36
CA SER A 83 6.31 -1.56 13.35
C SER A 83 6.95 -0.19 13.52
N HIS A 84 6.15 0.86 13.53
CA HIS A 84 6.58 2.25 13.70
C HIS A 84 6.34 2.75 15.13
N ALA A 85 7.11 3.76 15.54
CA ALA A 85 7.02 4.35 16.88
C ALA A 85 5.66 4.98 17.22
N GLU A 86 4.85 5.32 16.22
CA GLU A 86 3.46 5.81 16.37
C GLU A 86 2.43 4.67 16.38
N ASP A 87 2.87 3.43 16.64
CA ASP A 87 2.04 2.23 16.72
C ASP A 87 1.25 1.89 15.43
N VAL A 88 1.68 2.39 14.28
CA VAL A 88 1.23 1.92 12.97
C VAL A 88 2.18 0.84 12.45
N ASP A 89 1.64 -0.15 11.78
CA ASP A 89 2.42 -1.13 11.05
C ASP A 89 2.53 -0.75 9.56
N LEU A 90 3.63 -1.14 8.92
CA LEU A 90 3.93 -0.82 7.53
C LEU A 90 4.37 -2.07 6.76
N ILE A 91 3.77 -2.31 5.60
CA ILE A 91 4.38 -3.13 4.54
C ILE A 91 5.10 -2.17 3.58
N PRO A 92 6.44 -2.21 3.51
CA PRO A 92 7.23 -1.25 2.75
C PRO A 92 7.24 -1.54 1.26
N ALA A 93 7.45 -0.48 0.46
CA ALA A 93 7.79 -0.56 -0.95
C ALA A 93 9.30 -0.56 -1.18
N SER A 94 9.70 -0.87 -2.41
CA SER A 94 11.04 -0.65 -2.94
C SER A 94 10.96 -0.37 -4.44
N ILE A 95 12.07 0.05 -5.05
CA ILE A 95 12.14 0.29 -6.50
C ILE A 95 11.81 -0.98 -7.33
N MET A 96 11.97 -2.15 -6.73
CA MET A 96 11.65 -3.44 -7.37
C MET A 96 10.18 -3.58 -7.76
N LEU A 97 9.27 -2.82 -7.14
CA LEU A 97 7.85 -2.75 -7.56
C LEU A 97 7.70 -2.32 -9.03
N SER A 98 8.61 -1.50 -9.57
CA SER A 98 8.57 -1.12 -10.98
C SER A 98 8.71 -2.32 -11.92
N GLY A 99 9.62 -3.25 -11.59
CA GLY A 99 9.78 -4.50 -12.35
C GLY A 99 8.60 -5.44 -12.18
N LEU A 100 8.04 -5.50 -10.97
CA LEU A 100 6.85 -6.29 -10.69
C LEU A 100 5.64 -5.81 -11.50
N GLU A 101 5.46 -4.50 -11.65
CA GLU A 101 4.37 -3.92 -12.45
C GLU A 101 4.39 -4.44 -13.90
N VAL A 102 5.57 -4.53 -14.50
CA VAL A 102 5.75 -5.11 -15.85
C VAL A 102 5.38 -6.60 -15.85
N SER A 103 5.78 -7.33 -14.83
CA SER A 103 5.49 -8.78 -14.72
C SER A 103 4.00 -9.06 -14.52
N LEU A 104 3.28 -8.19 -13.79
CA LEU A 104 1.84 -8.30 -13.55
C LEU A 104 1.02 -8.27 -14.85
N VAL A 105 1.48 -7.55 -15.88
CA VAL A 105 0.74 -7.45 -17.15
C VAL A 105 0.47 -8.83 -17.76
N ASN A 106 1.37 -9.79 -17.57
CA ASN A 106 1.28 -11.14 -18.13
C ASN A 106 0.81 -12.20 -17.11
N ALA A 107 0.53 -11.81 -15.86
CA ALA A 107 0.13 -12.75 -14.83
C ALA A 107 -1.36 -13.12 -14.93
N MET A 108 -1.70 -14.36 -14.55
CA MET A 108 -3.09 -14.76 -14.36
C MET A 108 -3.67 -14.07 -13.11
N SER A 109 -4.93 -13.67 -13.19
CA SER A 109 -5.64 -12.96 -12.10
C SER A 109 -4.84 -11.78 -11.54
N ARG A 110 -4.13 -11.11 -12.43
CA ARG A 110 -3.15 -10.04 -12.15
C ARG A 110 -3.68 -8.89 -11.31
N GLU A 111 -4.96 -8.63 -11.38
CA GLU A 111 -5.65 -7.56 -10.64
C GLU A 111 -5.91 -7.91 -9.16
N THR A 112 -5.81 -9.18 -8.77
CA THR A 112 -6.15 -9.67 -7.42
C THR A 112 -4.93 -10.05 -6.57
N VAL A 113 -3.72 -9.87 -7.08
CA VAL A 113 -2.48 -10.31 -6.41
C VAL A 113 -2.31 -9.63 -5.05
N LEU A 114 -2.48 -8.30 -4.97
CA LEU A 114 -2.40 -7.57 -3.71
C LEU A 114 -3.52 -7.99 -2.74
N LYS A 115 -4.74 -8.20 -3.24
CA LYS A 115 -5.85 -8.69 -2.43
C LYS A 115 -5.51 -10.01 -1.75
N GLN A 116 -4.89 -10.94 -2.46
CA GLN A 116 -4.47 -12.23 -1.90
C GLN A 116 -3.39 -12.06 -0.82
N VAL A 117 -2.45 -11.13 -0.98
CA VAL A 117 -1.48 -10.80 0.07
C VAL A 117 -2.19 -10.33 1.33
N LEU A 118 -3.17 -9.43 1.21
CA LEU A 118 -3.84 -8.80 2.35
C LEU A 118 -4.81 -9.73 3.08
N GLU A 119 -5.38 -10.73 2.41
CA GLU A 119 -6.34 -11.67 3.04
C GLU A 119 -5.76 -12.37 4.27
N SER A 120 -4.46 -12.66 4.29
CA SER A 120 -3.81 -13.36 5.40
C SER A 120 -3.62 -12.50 6.66
N VAL A 121 -3.62 -11.16 6.54
CA VAL A 121 -3.44 -10.23 7.67
C VAL A 121 -4.69 -9.43 8.00
N LYS A 122 -5.69 -9.46 7.14
CA LYS A 122 -6.91 -8.64 7.25
C LYS A 122 -7.65 -8.78 8.59
N SER A 123 -7.54 -9.94 9.25
CA SER A 123 -8.18 -10.18 10.55
C SER A 123 -7.45 -9.54 11.74
N GLN A 124 -6.21 -9.09 11.54
CA GLN A 124 -5.37 -8.53 12.60
C GLN A 124 -5.53 -7.00 12.75
N TYR A 125 -6.17 -6.36 11.78
CA TYR A 125 -6.31 -4.90 11.71
C TYR A 125 -7.77 -4.46 11.65
N ASP A 126 -8.01 -3.21 12.08
CA ASP A 126 -9.28 -2.52 11.88
C ASP A 126 -9.30 -1.80 10.52
N PHE A 127 -8.14 -1.25 10.13
CA PHE A 127 -7.95 -0.54 8.86
C PHE A 127 -6.65 -0.94 8.17
N ILE A 128 -6.71 -1.04 6.84
CA ILE A 128 -5.53 -1.16 5.98
C ILE A 128 -5.59 -0.01 4.98
N LEU A 129 -4.57 0.86 4.97
CA LEU A 129 -4.49 2.00 4.07
C LEU A 129 -3.44 1.73 2.99
N LEU A 130 -3.84 1.87 1.73
CA LEU A 130 -2.95 1.64 0.58
C LEU A 130 -2.54 3.00 0.00
N ASP A 131 -1.24 3.33 0.05
CA ASP A 131 -0.68 4.54 -0.57
C ASP A 131 -0.37 4.26 -2.05
N CYS A 132 -1.20 4.81 -2.94
CA CYS A 132 -1.11 4.54 -4.37
C CYS A 132 -0.20 5.53 -5.10
N MET A 133 0.51 5.05 -6.13
CA MET A 133 1.28 5.89 -7.03
C MET A 133 0.37 6.76 -7.92
N PRO A 134 0.87 7.92 -8.45
CA PRO A 134 0.08 8.83 -9.28
C PRO A 134 -0.04 8.35 -10.74
N SER A 135 -0.48 7.12 -10.95
CA SER A 135 -0.68 6.55 -12.29
C SER A 135 -1.78 5.50 -12.27
N ILE A 136 -2.32 5.16 -13.44
CA ILE A 136 -3.26 4.03 -13.62
C ILE A 136 -2.48 2.85 -14.21
N GLY A 137 -1.56 2.28 -13.43
CA GLY A 137 -0.88 1.05 -13.77
C GLY A 137 -1.46 -0.15 -13.02
N MET A 138 -0.85 -1.33 -13.20
CA MET A 138 -1.31 -2.56 -12.56
C MET A 138 -1.22 -2.54 -11.04
N LEU A 139 -0.26 -1.81 -10.45
CA LEU A 139 -0.18 -1.64 -8.99
C LEU A 139 -1.39 -0.87 -8.45
N THR A 140 -1.77 0.22 -9.12
CA THR A 140 -2.95 1.00 -8.74
C THR A 140 -4.24 0.20 -8.92
N ILE A 141 -4.37 -0.56 -10.01
CA ILE A 141 -5.50 -1.45 -10.24
C ILE A 141 -5.58 -2.50 -9.13
N ASN A 142 -4.47 -3.11 -8.73
CA ASN A 142 -4.41 -4.03 -7.60
C ASN A 142 -4.89 -3.40 -6.30
N ALA A 143 -4.46 -2.16 -6.01
CA ALA A 143 -4.90 -1.43 -4.82
C ALA A 143 -6.42 -1.17 -4.86
N LEU A 144 -6.95 -0.73 -5.99
CA LEU A 144 -8.39 -0.47 -6.15
C LEU A 144 -9.24 -1.73 -6.05
N VAL A 145 -8.77 -2.85 -6.60
CA VAL A 145 -9.48 -4.15 -6.51
C VAL A 145 -9.47 -4.71 -5.08
N ALA A 146 -8.38 -4.48 -4.33
CA ALA A 146 -8.28 -4.90 -2.94
C ALA A 146 -9.11 -4.03 -1.99
N ALA A 147 -9.37 -2.78 -2.34
CA ALA A 147 -9.99 -1.79 -1.47
C ALA A 147 -11.51 -1.96 -1.34
N ASP A 148 -12.01 -1.72 -0.13
CA ASP A 148 -13.45 -1.57 0.14
C ASP A 148 -13.91 -0.13 -0.13
N GLN A 149 -12.99 0.84 0.02
CA GLN A 149 -13.24 2.27 -0.16
C GLN A 149 -12.07 2.95 -0.85
N VAL A 150 -12.33 4.07 -1.53
CA VAL A 150 -11.30 4.91 -2.15
C VAL A 150 -11.38 6.31 -1.56
N LEU A 151 -10.25 6.80 -1.05
CA LEU A 151 -10.08 8.18 -0.60
C LEU A 151 -9.28 8.93 -1.67
N ILE A 152 -9.85 10.00 -2.18
CA ILE A 152 -9.24 10.83 -3.24
C ILE A 152 -8.89 12.20 -2.66
N PRO A 153 -7.62 12.43 -2.23
CA PRO A 153 -7.20 13.75 -1.80
C PRO A 153 -7.19 14.70 -3.00
N VAL A 154 -7.83 15.85 -2.86
CA VAL A 154 -7.86 16.90 -3.90
C VAL A 154 -7.40 18.22 -3.31
N GLN A 155 -6.59 18.96 -4.08
CA GLN A 155 -6.27 20.34 -3.75
C GLN A 155 -7.49 21.21 -4.08
N ALA A 156 -7.72 22.26 -3.28
CA ALA A 156 -8.82 23.20 -3.48
C ALA A 156 -8.56 24.13 -4.68
N ASN A 157 -8.32 23.55 -5.87
CA ASN A 157 -8.19 24.27 -7.12
C ASN A 157 -8.89 23.50 -8.26
N TYR A 158 -9.25 24.23 -9.33
CA TYR A 158 -10.02 23.68 -10.45
C TYR A 158 -9.35 22.49 -11.15
N LEU A 159 -8.02 22.48 -11.25
CA LEU A 159 -7.29 21.42 -11.95
C LEU A 159 -7.19 20.12 -11.12
N SER A 160 -7.32 20.21 -9.81
CA SER A 160 -7.26 19.04 -8.91
C SER A 160 -8.60 18.32 -8.78
N ALA A 161 -9.71 19.02 -9.13
CA ALA A 161 -11.06 18.47 -9.07
C ALA A 161 -11.49 17.78 -10.40
N LYS A 162 -10.68 17.87 -11.45
CA LYS A 162 -10.85 17.15 -12.72
C LYS A 162 -10.11 15.84 -12.72
#